data_f49a06f485d3880f6f5e35d06aba4aaa
#
_entry.id   f49a06f485d3880f6f5e35d06aba4aaa
#
_cell.length_a   1.000
_cell.length_b   1.000
_cell.length_c   1.000
_cell.angle_alpha   90.00
_cell.angle_beta   90.00
_cell.angle_gamma   90.00
#
_symmetry.space_group_name_H-M   'P 1'
#
loop_
_entity.id
_entity.type
_entity.pdbx_description
1 polymer ?
#
loop_
_entity_poly.entity_id
_entity_poly.type
_entity_poly.pdbx_seq_one_letter_code
_entity_poly.pdbx_strand_id
1 'polypeptide(L)'
;MDERKLDCCVVRDLLPSYLEDLTEAETTREVEAHLESCGDCRSLAENMRRDLPVEKAPKRALKFLKKVKRTRLLAAALSALLALLAMGWLYEQEFHYPNTEAGRLAAVCDYIPSEGYNANVVLGTEMRVVAWTEKDDRLLIAFRAENEEHVRGILYLARGINGKYQIRSASYGPDQYTGGVWGLSFSSRDKEKDPDWDLFLLVGDNCRDIYSAELTFQGTDFKAGQGYTFTKTYELDGENFLWTLDKKTLLEELGFPHPESTSVYCTDVRYFDRDGNDITERYRDESVQQSWAAGKGTAELFLLYVYMAIVAGLGVIFVRYYLLPDKPAGGQRTERETEGPEREA
;
A
#
# COMPACT_ATOMS: atom_id res chain seq x y z
N MET A 1 -62.39 39.17 -41.45
CA MET A 1 -61.20 38.51 -40.89
C MET A 1 -60.64 37.74 -42.07
N ASP A 2 -59.49 38.19 -42.55
CA ASP A 2 -58.81 37.59 -43.73
C ASP A 2 -58.20 36.26 -43.29
N GLU A 3 -58.77 35.16 -43.73
CA GLU A 3 -58.20 33.82 -43.50
C GLU A 3 -56.89 33.76 -44.27
N ARG A 4 -55.78 33.92 -43.59
CA ARG A 4 -54.44 33.69 -44.16
C ARG A 4 -54.30 32.21 -44.46
N LYS A 5 -54.57 31.81 -45.72
CA LYS A 5 -54.29 30.48 -46.17
C LYS A 5 -52.81 30.31 -46.34
N LEU A 6 -52.20 29.33 -45.64
CA LEU A 6 -50.82 28.95 -45.82
C LEU A 6 -50.52 28.52 -47.26
N ASP A 7 -49.44 28.96 -47.86
CA ASP A 7 -48.99 28.50 -49.16
C ASP A 7 -48.42 27.10 -49.10
N CYS A 8 -48.55 26.32 -50.20
CA CYS A 8 -48.06 24.92 -50.24
C CYS A 8 -46.59 24.76 -49.88
N CYS A 9 -45.70 25.76 -50.16
CA CYS A 9 -44.33 25.74 -49.78
C CYS A 9 -44.13 25.76 -48.25
N VAL A 10 -44.89 26.63 -47.57
CA VAL A 10 -44.84 26.74 -46.08
C VAL A 10 -45.36 25.45 -45.42
N VAL A 11 -46.50 24.93 -45.93
CA VAL A 11 -47.05 23.67 -45.41
C VAL A 11 -46.07 22.51 -45.56
N ARG A 12 -45.39 22.39 -46.72
CA ARG A 12 -44.39 21.35 -46.93
C ARG A 12 -43.23 21.40 -45.93
N ASP A 13 -42.78 22.61 -45.61
CA ASP A 13 -41.70 22.81 -44.63
C ASP A 13 -42.17 22.48 -43.19
N LEU A 14 -43.46 22.68 -42.90
CA LEU A 14 -44.07 22.39 -41.56
C LEU A 14 -44.46 20.90 -41.39
N LEU A 15 -44.68 20.16 -42.51
CA LEU A 15 -45.13 18.77 -42.44
C LEU A 15 -44.30 17.87 -41.52
N PRO A 16 -42.97 17.89 -41.50
CA PRO A 16 -42.19 17.05 -40.60
C PRO A 16 -42.55 17.34 -39.15
N SER A 17 -42.56 18.60 -38.73
CA SER A 17 -42.90 19.05 -37.39
C SER A 17 -44.32 18.79 -37.00
N TYR A 18 -45.27 18.91 -37.96
CA TYR A 18 -46.68 18.57 -37.78
C TYR A 18 -46.89 17.08 -37.54
N LEU A 19 -46.20 16.22 -38.26
CA LEU A 19 -46.31 14.77 -38.14
C LEU A 19 -45.67 14.23 -36.84
N GLU A 20 -44.78 14.98 -36.24
CA GLU A 20 -44.13 14.67 -34.95
C GLU A 20 -44.80 15.38 -33.75
N ASP A 21 -45.97 16.00 -33.95
CA ASP A 21 -46.72 16.75 -32.91
C ASP A 21 -45.89 17.89 -32.29
N LEU A 22 -44.97 18.50 -33.03
CA LEU A 22 -44.08 19.58 -32.57
C LEU A 22 -44.57 20.98 -32.93
N THR A 23 -45.71 21.11 -33.57
CA THR A 23 -46.31 22.39 -33.96
C THR A 23 -47.25 22.95 -32.86
N GLU A 24 -47.30 24.28 -32.75
CA GLU A 24 -48.28 24.91 -31.85
C GLU A 24 -49.72 24.73 -32.36
N ALA A 25 -50.69 24.80 -31.44
CA ALA A 25 -52.10 24.48 -31.71
C ALA A 25 -52.72 25.31 -32.84
N GLU A 26 -52.27 26.58 -33.01
CA GLU A 26 -52.72 27.48 -34.08
C GLU A 26 -52.17 27.08 -35.45
N THR A 27 -50.85 26.80 -35.49
CA THR A 27 -50.15 26.29 -36.67
C THR A 27 -50.69 24.94 -37.11
N THR A 28 -50.98 24.06 -36.19
CA THR A 28 -51.61 22.74 -36.45
C THR A 28 -52.93 22.89 -37.17
N ARG A 29 -53.83 23.80 -36.71
CA ARG A 29 -55.13 24.05 -37.35
C ARG A 29 -54.99 24.61 -38.77
N GLU A 30 -54.05 25.54 -38.98
CA GLU A 30 -53.81 26.11 -40.30
C GLU A 30 -53.23 25.04 -41.30
N VAL A 31 -52.36 24.18 -40.86
CA VAL A 31 -51.83 23.06 -41.61
C VAL A 31 -52.95 22.08 -41.93
N GLU A 32 -53.80 21.70 -40.97
CA GLU A 32 -54.95 20.82 -41.18
C GLU A 32 -55.94 21.37 -42.20
N ALA A 33 -56.32 22.66 -42.08
CA ALA A 33 -57.23 23.36 -43.04
C ALA A 33 -56.64 23.36 -44.46
N HIS A 34 -55.32 23.51 -44.61
CA HIS A 34 -54.67 23.41 -45.89
C HIS A 34 -54.69 21.96 -46.44
N LEU A 35 -54.40 20.97 -45.60
CA LEU A 35 -54.45 19.53 -46.00
C LEU A 35 -55.85 19.07 -46.41
N GLU A 36 -56.91 19.67 -45.85
CA GLU A 36 -58.28 19.43 -46.30
C GLU A 36 -58.52 19.95 -47.72
N SER A 37 -57.94 21.07 -48.09
CA SER A 37 -58.17 21.75 -49.37
C SER A 37 -57.18 21.41 -50.48
N CYS A 38 -55.96 20.92 -50.16
CA CYS A 38 -54.87 20.63 -51.09
C CYS A 38 -54.53 19.12 -51.14
N GLY A 39 -54.89 18.46 -52.25
CA GLY A 39 -54.59 17.03 -52.43
C GLY A 39 -53.13 16.67 -52.50
N ASP A 40 -52.31 17.54 -53.05
CA ASP A 40 -50.86 17.30 -53.21
C ASP A 40 -50.14 17.29 -51.85
N CYS A 41 -50.46 18.25 -50.97
CA CYS A 41 -49.88 18.29 -49.65
C CYS A 41 -50.40 17.14 -48.77
N ARG A 42 -51.68 16.75 -48.93
CA ARG A 42 -52.24 15.60 -48.26
C ARG A 42 -51.52 14.30 -48.64
N SER A 43 -51.30 14.09 -49.93
CA SER A 43 -50.61 12.90 -50.42
C SER A 43 -49.14 12.85 -49.94
N LEU A 44 -48.49 14.02 -49.80
CA LEU A 44 -47.13 14.13 -49.27
C LEU A 44 -47.12 13.77 -47.75
N ALA A 45 -48.08 14.27 -46.97
CA ALA A 45 -48.21 13.96 -45.56
C ALA A 45 -48.49 12.45 -45.34
N GLU A 46 -49.34 11.83 -46.16
CA GLU A 46 -49.62 10.38 -46.08
C GLU A 46 -48.37 9.56 -46.47
N ASN A 47 -47.58 10.00 -47.42
CA ASN A 47 -46.33 9.34 -47.81
C ASN A 47 -45.28 9.44 -46.70
N MET A 48 -45.22 10.58 -45.97
CA MET A 48 -44.32 10.79 -44.85
C MET A 48 -44.76 9.98 -43.61
N ARG A 49 -46.08 9.74 -43.43
CA ARG A 49 -46.62 8.87 -42.37
C ARG A 49 -46.37 7.38 -42.63
N ARG A 50 -46.08 6.95 -43.86
CA ARG A 50 -45.75 5.58 -44.13
C ARG A 50 -44.44 5.22 -43.45
N ASP A 51 -44.47 4.34 -42.46
CA ASP A 51 -43.28 3.76 -41.91
C ASP A 51 -42.42 3.17 -42.99
N LEU A 52 -41.22 3.73 -43.15
CA LEU A 52 -40.21 3.12 -43.99
C LEU A 52 -39.92 1.72 -43.49
N PRO A 53 -39.96 0.68 -44.30
CA PRO A 53 -39.66 -0.67 -43.85
C PRO A 53 -38.23 -0.63 -43.31
N VAL A 54 -38.12 -0.78 -41.95
CA VAL A 54 -36.84 -0.86 -41.27
C VAL A 54 -36.09 -2.07 -41.82
N GLU A 55 -35.18 -1.84 -42.73
CA GLU A 55 -34.35 -2.89 -43.31
C GLU A 55 -33.56 -3.56 -42.19
N LYS A 56 -33.95 -4.75 -41.79
CA LYS A 56 -33.29 -5.49 -40.71
C LYS A 56 -31.82 -5.67 -41.11
N ALA A 57 -30.91 -5.17 -40.27
CA ALA A 57 -29.47 -5.31 -40.48
C ALA A 57 -29.10 -6.77 -40.85
N PRO A 58 -28.29 -6.99 -41.89
CA PRO A 58 -27.97 -8.33 -42.34
C PRO A 58 -27.40 -9.18 -41.21
N LYS A 59 -27.89 -10.42 -41.06
CA LYS A 59 -27.50 -11.35 -39.97
C LYS A 59 -25.97 -11.52 -39.84
N ARG A 60 -25.20 -11.32 -40.92
CA ARG A 60 -23.75 -11.36 -40.92
C ARG A 60 -23.15 -10.19 -40.16
N ALA A 61 -23.68 -8.97 -40.35
CA ALA A 61 -23.23 -7.77 -39.61
C ALA A 61 -23.48 -7.88 -38.10
N LEU A 62 -24.67 -8.40 -37.72
CA LEU A 62 -25.01 -8.67 -36.33
C LEU A 62 -24.08 -9.71 -35.67
N LYS A 63 -23.71 -10.77 -36.41
CA LYS A 63 -22.76 -11.78 -35.95
C LYS A 63 -21.35 -11.18 -35.76
N PHE A 64 -20.93 -10.33 -36.68
CA PHE A 64 -19.64 -9.62 -36.61
C PHE A 64 -19.59 -8.70 -35.38
N LEU A 65 -20.62 -7.86 -35.17
CA LEU A 65 -20.69 -6.97 -33.99
C LEU A 65 -20.69 -7.75 -32.68
N LYS A 66 -21.39 -8.88 -32.60
CA LYS A 66 -21.34 -9.77 -31.43
C LYS A 66 -19.93 -10.33 -31.20
N LYS A 67 -19.21 -10.71 -32.27
CA LYS A 67 -17.83 -11.19 -32.17
C LYS A 67 -16.90 -10.08 -31.67
N VAL A 68 -17.00 -8.87 -32.21
CA VAL A 68 -16.20 -7.71 -31.77
C VAL A 68 -16.44 -7.38 -30.30
N LYS A 69 -17.73 -7.34 -29.88
CA LYS A 69 -18.09 -7.10 -28.48
C LYS A 69 -17.51 -8.17 -27.56
N ARG A 70 -17.56 -9.44 -27.95
CA ARG A 70 -16.97 -10.54 -27.17
C ARG A 70 -15.45 -10.43 -27.08
N THR A 71 -14.77 -10.08 -28.18
CA THR A 71 -13.33 -9.90 -28.20
C THR A 71 -12.89 -8.72 -27.30
N ARG A 72 -13.64 -7.59 -27.35
CA ARG A 72 -13.39 -6.44 -26.47
C ARG A 72 -13.57 -6.81 -25.00
N LEU A 73 -14.61 -7.55 -24.67
CA LEU A 73 -14.85 -8.02 -23.31
C LEU A 73 -13.74 -8.97 -22.83
N LEU A 74 -13.28 -9.89 -23.66
CA LEU A 74 -12.18 -10.79 -23.35
C LEU A 74 -10.87 -10.02 -23.16
N ALA A 75 -10.59 -9.01 -24.00
CA ALA A 75 -9.41 -8.16 -23.87
C ALA A 75 -9.46 -7.35 -22.57
N ALA A 76 -10.63 -6.79 -22.21
CA ALA A 76 -10.79 -6.09 -20.92
C ALA A 76 -10.56 -7.02 -19.73
N ALA A 77 -11.12 -8.23 -19.75
CA ALA A 77 -10.94 -9.23 -18.69
C ALA A 77 -9.48 -9.66 -18.58
N LEU A 78 -8.80 -9.89 -19.71
CA LEU A 78 -7.36 -10.23 -19.71
C LEU A 78 -6.50 -9.09 -19.17
N SER A 79 -6.79 -7.84 -19.55
CA SER A 79 -6.07 -6.68 -19.03
C SER A 79 -6.23 -6.53 -17.52
N ALA A 80 -7.44 -6.74 -17.00
CA ALA A 80 -7.70 -6.73 -15.56
C ALA A 80 -6.94 -7.85 -14.84
N LEU A 81 -6.95 -9.05 -15.39
CA LEU A 81 -6.22 -10.20 -14.84
C LEU A 81 -4.71 -9.92 -14.80
N LEU A 82 -4.14 -9.41 -15.88
CA LEU A 82 -2.71 -9.09 -15.94
C LEU A 82 -2.33 -7.99 -14.92
N ALA A 83 -3.17 -6.97 -14.74
CA ALA A 83 -2.94 -5.95 -13.71
C ALA A 83 -2.97 -6.54 -12.30
N LEU A 84 -3.92 -7.44 -12.00
CA LEU A 84 -4.00 -8.13 -10.71
C LEU A 84 -2.78 -9.03 -10.46
N LEU A 85 -2.34 -9.76 -11.47
CA LEU A 85 -1.14 -10.61 -11.38
C LEU A 85 0.12 -9.77 -11.16
N ALA A 86 0.26 -8.65 -11.86
CA ALA A 86 1.38 -7.74 -11.69
C ALA A 86 1.41 -7.12 -10.28
N MET A 87 0.26 -6.70 -9.75
CA MET A 87 0.16 -6.19 -8.38
C MET A 87 0.49 -7.28 -7.36
N GLY A 88 -0.01 -8.50 -7.55
CA GLY A 88 0.31 -9.64 -6.69
C GLY A 88 1.80 -9.97 -6.71
N TRP A 89 2.43 -9.94 -7.88
CA TRP A 89 3.86 -10.17 -8.02
C TRP A 89 4.68 -9.07 -7.32
N LEU A 90 4.33 -7.78 -7.49
CA LEU A 90 4.99 -6.67 -6.78
C LEU A 90 4.87 -6.84 -5.26
N TYR A 91 3.69 -7.24 -4.79
CA TYR A 91 3.47 -7.47 -3.36
C TYR A 91 4.33 -8.62 -2.81
N GLU A 92 4.45 -9.73 -3.56
CA GLU A 92 5.30 -10.87 -3.19
C GLU A 92 6.79 -10.55 -3.19
N GLN A 93 7.25 -9.55 -3.95
CA GLN A 93 8.65 -9.10 -3.90
C GLN A 93 8.99 -8.43 -2.57
N GLU A 94 8.03 -7.73 -1.96
CA GLU A 94 8.23 -7.04 -0.68
C GLU A 94 7.99 -7.97 0.51
N PHE A 95 6.83 -8.64 0.52
CA PHE A 95 6.44 -9.55 1.59
C PHE A 95 6.78 -10.99 1.20
N HIS A 96 8.06 -11.36 1.35
CA HIS A 96 8.56 -12.65 0.86
C HIS A 96 9.18 -13.56 1.93
N TYR A 97 9.46 -13.08 3.15
CA TYR A 97 10.04 -13.89 4.22
C TYR A 97 8.97 -14.71 4.96
N PRO A 98 8.96 -16.05 4.86
CA PRO A 98 8.08 -16.87 5.69
C PRO A 98 8.63 -16.97 7.13
N ASN A 99 7.75 -17.16 8.12
CA ASN A 99 8.19 -17.42 9.50
C ASN A 99 8.63 -18.88 9.67
N THR A 100 9.67 -19.26 8.95
CA THR A 100 10.39 -20.54 9.06
C THR A 100 11.83 -20.28 9.44
N GLU A 101 12.56 -21.28 9.90
CA GLU A 101 13.98 -21.14 10.23
C GLU A 101 14.77 -20.55 9.08
N ALA A 102 14.64 -21.14 7.87
CA ALA A 102 15.29 -20.63 6.67
C ALA A 102 14.84 -19.22 6.28
N GLY A 103 13.55 -18.90 6.43
CA GLY A 103 13.01 -17.56 6.12
C GLY A 103 13.50 -16.49 7.10
N ARG A 104 13.61 -16.81 8.37
CA ARG A 104 14.17 -15.88 9.37
C ARG A 104 15.66 -15.64 9.13
N LEU A 105 16.42 -16.71 8.83
CA LEU A 105 17.82 -16.58 8.50
C LEU A 105 18.02 -15.75 7.21
N ALA A 106 17.22 -16.01 6.16
CA ALA A 106 17.25 -15.23 4.93
C ALA A 106 17.00 -13.75 5.21
N ALA A 107 15.99 -13.40 6.02
CA ALA A 107 15.69 -12.02 6.37
C ALA A 107 16.88 -11.32 7.07
N VAL A 108 17.61 -12.03 7.92
CA VAL A 108 18.80 -11.50 8.60
C VAL A 108 19.96 -11.32 7.61
N CYS A 109 20.19 -12.29 6.71
CA CYS A 109 21.27 -12.23 5.71
C CYS A 109 21.01 -11.18 4.63
N ASP A 110 19.75 -11.01 4.21
CA ASP A 110 19.38 -10.06 3.16
C ASP A 110 19.29 -8.62 3.69
N TYR A 111 19.24 -8.45 5.01
CA TYR A 111 19.25 -7.13 5.60
C TYR A 111 20.59 -6.44 5.33
N ILE A 112 20.56 -5.44 4.45
CA ILE A 112 21.72 -4.59 4.17
C ILE A 112 21.57 -3.31 4.98
N PRO A 113 22.55 -2.96 5.84
CA PRO A 113 22.53 -1.68 6.55
C PRO A 113 22.43 -0.52 5.56
N SER A 114 21.48 0.38 5.76
CA SER A 114 21.36 1.57 4.93
C SER A 114 22.62 2.41 5.06
N GLU A 115 23.21 2.81 3.94
CA GLU A 115 24.33 3.75 3.89
C GLU A 115 23.98 5.02 4.68
N GLY A 116 24.81 5.38 5.65
CA GLY A 116 24.67 6.66 6.38
C GLY A 116 24.67 6.60 7.89
N TYR A 117 24.46 5.43 8.50
CA TYR A 117 24.64 5.24 9.94
C TYR A 117 25.58 4.07 10.17
N ASN A 118 26.85 4.37 10.49
CA ASN A 118 27.93 3.39 10.69
C ASN A 118 28.18 2.46 9.49
N ALA A 119 28.58 3.05 8.36
CA ALA A 119 29.08 2.31 7.18
C ALA A 119 30.30 1.42 7.49
N ASN A 120 30.85 1.47 8.71
CA ASN A 120 32.00 0.69 9.15
C ASN A 120 31.60 -0.61 9.88
N VAL A 121 30.31 -0.84 10.18
CA VAL A 121 29.88 -2.12 10.76
C VAL A 121 29.72 -3.11 9.64
N VAL A 122 30.76 -3.87 9.37
CA VAL A 122 30.69 -5.01 8.45
C VAL A 122 29.91 -6.11 9.16
N LEU A 123 28.64 -6.29 8.78
CA LEU A 123 27.91 -7.52 9.11
C LEU A 123 28.69 -8.65 8.43
N GLY A 124 29.33 -9.50 9.23
CA GLY A 124 30.15 -10.61 8.71
C GLY A 124 29.36 -11.54 7.79
N THR A 125 30.05 -12.41 7.09
CA THR A 125 29.47 -13.36 6.13
C THR A 125 28.63 -14.46 6.80
N GLU A 126 28.78 -14.67 8.10
CA GLU A 126 28.06 -15.68 8.86
C GLU A 126 27.12 -15.02 9.89
N MET A 127 25.83 -15.08 9.58
CA MET A 127 24.79 -14.57 10.45
C MET A 127 24.04 -15.72 11.11
N ARG A 128 23.69 -15.55 12.38
CA ARG A 128 22.95 -16.54 13.16
C ARG A 128 21.71 -15.92 13.79
N VAL A 129 20.58 -16.61 13.68
CA VAL A 129 19.39 -16.29 14.46
C VAL A 129 19.59 -16.82 15.88
N VAL A 130 19.57 -15.93 16.86
CA VAL A 130 19.71 -16.25 18.28
C VAL A 130 18.38 -16.74 18.84
N ALA A 131 17.35 -15.90 18.70
CA ALA A 131 16.01 -16.19 19.16
C ALA A 131 15.01 -15.35 18.35
N TRP A 132 13.75 -15.68 18.44
CA TRP A 132 12.69 -14.92 17.78
C TRP A 132 11.38 -15.01 18.58
N THR A 133 10.52 -14.04 18.37
CA THR A 133 9.16 -14.03 18.91
C THR A 133 8.21 -13.39 17.91
N GLU A 134 6.99 -13.93 17.85
CA GLU A 134 5.91 -13.37 17.06
C GLU A 134 4.82 -12.88 18.01
N LYS A 135 4.43 -11.63 17.85
CA LYS A 135 3.33 -11.03 18.60
C LYS A 135 2.47 -10.25 17.60
N ASP A 136 1.18 -10.55 17.57
CA ASP A 136 0.24 -10.00 16.59
C ASP A 136 0.73 -10.25 15.14
N ASP A 137 0.74 -9.22 14.30
CA ASP A 137 1.24 -9.30 12.91
C ASP A 137 2.71 -8.89 12.78
N ARG A 138 3.52 -9.12 13.82
CA ARG A 138 4.91 -8.67 13.90
C ARG A 138 5.84 -9.76 14.37
N LEU A 139 7.01 -9.81 13.75
CA LEU A 139 8.07 -10.76 14.05
C LEU A 139 9.33 -10.01 14.46
N LEU A 140 9.83 -10.34 15.64
CA LEU A 140 11.11 -9.85 16.16
C LEU A 140 12.12 -10.99 16.09
N ILE A 141 13.29 -10.74 15.52
CA ILE A 141 14.36 -11.70 15.37
C ILE A 141 15.62 -11.12 15.98
N ALA A 142 16.12 -11.75 17.04
CA ALA A 142 17.43 -11.46 17.59
C ALA A 142 18.47 -12.22 16.78
N PHE A 143 19.52 -11.56 16.34
CA PHE A 143 20.58 -12.13 15.54
C PHE A 143 21.97 -11.75 16.02
N ARG A 144 22.95 -12.53 15.66
CA ARG A 144 24.39 -12.25 15.85
C ARG A 144 25.14 -12.51 14.56
N ALA A 145 26.12 -11.67 14.28
CA ALA A 145 27.15 -11.93 13.28
C ALA A 145 28.34 -12.61 13.96
N GLU A 146 28.82 -13.69 13.37
CA GLU A 146 30.01 -14.40 13.83
C GLU A 146 31.26 -13.69 13.26
N ASN A 147 31.58 -12.53 13.82
CA ASN A 147 32.74 -11.71 13.43
C ASN A 147 33.51 -11.23 14.66
N GLU A 148 34.67 -10.64 14.45
CA GLU A 148 35.53 -10.14 15.52
C GLU A 148 34.89 -9.01 16.34
N GLU A 149 33.94 -8.29 15.77
CA GLU A 149 33.24 -7.20 16.44
C GLU A 149 32.02 -7.66 17.25
N HIS A 150 31.70 -8.94 17.26
CA HIS A 150 30.57 -9.56 17.96
C HIS A 150 29.24 -8.81 17.70
N VAL A 151 29.02 -8.39 16.45
CA VAL A 151 27.82 -7.61 16.07
C VAL A 151 26.57 -8.40 16.40
N ARG A 152 25.68 -7.78 17.16
CA ARG A 152 24.36 -8.31 17.48
C ARG A 152 23.26 -7.32 17.15
N GLY A 153 22.05 -7.79 17.00
CA GLY A 153 20.93 -6.92 16.69
C GLY A 153 19.56 -7.57 16.81
N ILE A 154 18.57 -6.72 16.64
CA ILE A 154 17.16 -7.07 16.52
C ILE A 154 16.68 -6.62 15.16
N LEU A 155 16.09 -7.54 14.42
CA LEU A 155 15.36 -7.29 13.19
C LEU A 155 13.86 -7.28 13.50
N TYR A 156 13.17 -6.26 13.01
CA TYR A 156 11.73 -6.12 13.13
C TYR A 156 11.07 -6.27 11.76
N LEU A 157 10.11 -7.19 11.67
CA LEU A 157 9.36 -7.46 10.45
C LEU A 157 7.85 -7.32 10.72
N ALA A 158 7.11 -6.89 9.69
CA ALA A 158 5.66 -6.83 9.71
C ALA A 158 5.07 -7.85 8.73
N ARG A 159 3.96 -8.48 9.13
CA ARG A 159 3.24 -9.47 8.36
C ARG A 159 2.40 -8.83 7.26
N GLY A 160 2.43 -9.43 6.08
CA GLY A 160 1.58 -9.08 4.96
C GLY A 160 0.31 -9.94 4.88
N ILE A 161 -0.61 -9.55 4.00
CA ILE A 161 -1.86 -10.30 3.74
C ILE A 161 -1.62 -11.70 3.16
N ASN A 162 -0.44 -11.93 2.54
CA ASN A 162 0.00 -13.24 2.05
C ASN A 162 0.57 -14.15 3.15
N GLY A 163 0.58 -13.69 4.42
CA GLY A 163 1.11 -14.42 5.57
C GLY A 163 2.64 -14.42 5.66
N LYS A 164 3.35 -13.78 4.74
CA LYS A 164 4.79 -13.57 4.77
C LYS A 164 5.14 -12.22 5.39
N TYR A 165 6.41 -12.01 5.67
CA TYR A 165 6.91 -10.83 6.37
C TYR A 165 7.79 -9.97 5.48
N GLN A 166 7.86 -8.68 5.85
CA GLN A 166 8.75 -7.69 5.27
C GLN A 166 9.58 -7.05 6.39
N ILE A 167 10.86 -6.79 6.13
CA ILE A 167 11.75 -6.08 7.05
C ILE A 167 11.30 -4.61 7.17
N ARG A 168 11.13 -4.15 8.41
CA ARG A 168 10.73 -2.77 8.73
C ARG A 168 11.87 -1.93 9.27
N SER A 169 12.62 -2.49 10.17
CA SER A 169 13.77 -1.83 10.79
C SER A 169 14.67 -2.86 11.45
N ALA A 170 15.90 -2.45 11.70
CA ALA A 170 16.81 -3.17 12.56
C ALA A 170 17.51 -2.21 13.53
N SER A 171 17.91 -2.74 14.67
CA SER A 171 18.85 -2.09 15.59
C SER A 171 19.99 -3.07 15.82
N TYR A 172 21.22 -2.67 15.56
CA TYR A 172 22.37 -3.55 15.60
C TYR A 172 23.65 -2.77 15.90
N GLY A 173 24.68 -3.46 16.32
CA GLY A 173 25.99 -2.85 16.52
C GLY A 173 27.00 -3.84 17.09
N PRO A 174 28.31 -3.47 17.05
CA PRO A 174 29.34 -4.19 17.76
C PRO A 174 29.07 -4.18 19.26
N ASP A 175 29.45 -5.27 19.91
CA ASP A 175 29.24 -5.45 21.32
C ASP A 175 30.45 -6.05 22.02
N GLN A 176 30.76 -5.50 23.16
CA GLN A 176 31.87 -5.99 24.01
C GLN A 176 31.61 -7.36 24.64
N TYR A 177 30.41 -7.93 24.50
CA TYR A 177 30.06 -9.24 25.05
C TYR A 177 29.98 -10.29 23.96
N THR A 178 30.67 -11.39 24.13
CA THR A 178 30.68 -12.56 23.22
C THR A 178 29.42 -13.41 23.36
N GLY A 179 28.60 -13.16 24.39
CA GLY A 179 27.36 -13.83 24.71
C GLY A 179 26.70 -13.18 25.92
N GLY A 180 25.69 -13.82 26.50
CA GLY A 180 24.99 -13.35 27.69
C GLY A 180 23.71 -12.58 27.38
N VAL A 181 23.26 -11.76 28.32
CA VAL A 181 21.98 -11.08 28.27
C VAL A 181 22.15 -9.61 27.92
N TRP A 182 21.26 -9.10 27.09
CA TRP A 182 21.21 -7.69 26.74
C TRP A 182 19.77 -7.21 26.57
N GLY A 183 19.55 -5.92 26.78
CA GLY A 183 18.23 -5.31 26.72
C GLY A 183 18.16 -4.12 25.78
N LEU A 184 17.01 -4.01 25.12
CA LEU A 184 16.72 -2.93 24.19
C LEU A 184 15.28 -2.44 24.35
N SER A 185 15.09 -1.11 24.47
CA SER A 185 13.78 -0.51 24.34
C SER A 185 13.33 -0.49 22.88
N PHE A 186 12.14 -0.98 22.64
CA PHE A 186 11.52 -0.99 21.34
C PHE A 186 10.14 -0.32 21.42
N SER A 187 9.94 0.77 20.68
CA SER A 187 8.68 1.49 20.65
C SER A 187 8.17 1.63 19.22
N SER A 188 6.87 1.45 19.03
CA SER A 188 6.23 1.82 17.77
C SER A 188 6.33 3.33 17.55
N ARG A 189 6.51 3.74 16.29
CA ARG A 189 6.51 5.18 15.93
C ARG A 189 5.15 5.84 16.10
N ASP A 190 4.08 5.07 16.02
CA ASP A 190 2.70 5.53 16.16
C ASP A 190 2.10 4.95 17.44
N LYS A 191 2.42 5.59 18.57
CA LYS A 191 1.95 5.16 19.89
C LYS A 191 0.43 5.25 20.05
N GLU A 192 -0.24 6.09 19.26
CA GLU A 192 -1.71 6.19 19.28
C GLU A 192 -2.37 4.99 18.61
N LYS A 193 -1.75 4.47 17.52
CA LYS A 193 -2.28 3.31 16.80
C LYS A 193 -1.85 1.98 17.41
N ASP A 194 -0.68 1.97 18.04
CA ASP A 194 -0.05 0.74 18.54
C ASP A 194 0.46 0.93 19.99
N PRO A 195 -0.43 1.19 20.98
CA PRO A 195 -0.01 1.40 22.37
C PRO A 195 0.68 0.18 22.98
N ASP A 196 0.31 -1.04 22.56
CA ASP A 196 0.84 -2.31 23.08
C ASP A 196 2.26 -2.64 22.57
N TRP A 197 2.84 -1.77 21.72
CA TRP A 197 4.17 -1.93 21.17
C TRP A 197 5.21 -0.97 21.74
N ASP A 198 5.07 -0.59 22.99
CA ASP A 198 6.12 0.05 23.81
C ASP A 198 6.73 -1.03 24.69
N LEU A 199 7.69 -1.78 24.13
CA LEU A 199 8.26 -2.98 24.73
C LEU A 199 9.69 -2.74 25.20
N PHE A 200 10.09 -3.48 26.21
CA PHE A 200 11.49 -3.74 26.51
C PHE A 200 11.80 -5.18 26.11
N LEU A 201 12.79 -5.35 25.24
CA LEU A 201 13.24 -6.64 24.77
C LEU A 201 14.44 -7.10 25.59
N LEU A 202 14.37 -8.30 26.13
CA LEU A 202 15.47 -8.95 26.82
C LEU A 202 15.90 -10.17 26.01
N VAL A 203 17.12 -10.17 25.55
CA VAL A 203 17.70 -11.20 24.71
C VAL A 203 18.79 -11.93 25.45
N GLY A 204 18.72 -13.25 25.47
CA GLY A 204 19.80 -14.13 25.90
C GLY A 204 20.44 -14.82 24.70
N ASP A 205 21.75 -14.86 24.67
CA ASP A 205 22.57 -15.50 23.66
C ASP A 205 23.72 -16.26 24.31
N ASN A 206 23.78 -17.58 24.12
CA ASN A 206 24.79 -18.45 24.69
C ASN A 206 24.87 -18.34 26.25
N CYS A 207 23.69 -18.34 26.90
CA CYS A 207 23.57 -18.18 28.35
C CYS A 207 23.75 -19.51 29.13
N ARG A 208 24.41 -20.54 28.54
CA ARG A 208 24.49 -21.90 29.13
C ARG A 208 25.00 -21.94 30.55
N ASP A 209 26.01 -21.14 30.86
CA ASP A 209 26.67 -21.12 32.18
C ASP A 209 26.12 -20.00 33.09
N ILE A 210 25.19 -19.17 32.56
CA ILE A 210 24.59 -18.06 33.30
C ILE A 210 23.30 -18.52 33.96
N TYR A 211 23.27 -18.54 35.28
CA TYR A 211 22.06 -18.84 36.05
C TYR A 211 21.18 -17.61 36.25
N SER A 212 21.78 -16.48 36.57
CA SER A 212 21.06 -15.22 36.66
C SER A 212 21.83 -14.05 36.10
N ALA A 213 21.09 -13.03 35.68
CA ALA A 213 21.65 -11.78 35.15
C ALA A 213 21.06 -10.59 35.96
N GLU A 214 21.94 -9.76 36.49
CA GLU A 214 21.59 -8.48 37.12
C GLU A 214 21.73 -7.38 36.07
N LEU A 215 20.61 -6.74 35.71
CA LEU A 215 20.57 -5.67 34.74
C LEU A 215 20.43 -4.33 35.44
N THR A 216 21.27 -3.37 35.04
CA THR A 216 21.18 -1.98 35.49
C THR A 216 20.41 -1.16 34.46
N PHE A 217 19.27 -0.66 34.88
CA PHE A 217 18.40 0.18 34.06
C PHE A 217 18.64 1.65 34.41
N GLN A 218 18.89 2.45 33.41
CA GLN A 218 18.91 3.90 33.52
C GLN A 218 17.76 4.49 32.71
N GLY A 219 17.00 5.37 33.33
CA GLY A 219 15.88 6.03 32.69
C GLY A 219 15.86 7.52 33.00
N THR A 220 15.36 8.30 32.02
CA THR A 220 15.07 9.71 32.18
C THR A 220 13.58 9.92 32.23
N ASP A 221 13.10 10.42 33.32
CA ASP A 221 11.71 10.87 33.48
C ASP A 221 11.61 12.31 32.98
N PHE A 222 11.01 12.47 31.81
CA PHE A 222 10.88 13.78 31.16
C PHE A 222 9.90 14.71 31.88
N LYS A 223 8.96 14.15 32.68
CA LYS A 223 8.00 14.94 33.44
C LYS A 223 8.64 15.50 34.73
N ALA A 224 9.46 14.70 35.39
CA ALA A 224 10.18 15.11 36.59
C ALA A 224 11.50 15.84 36.26
N GLY A 225 12.02 15.70 35.04
CA GLY A 225 13.32 16.23 34.63
C GLY A 225 14.49 15.55 35.33
N GLN A 226 14.35 14.32 35.79
CA GLN A 226 15.33 13.57 36.58
C GLN A 226 15.70 12.24 35.92
N GLY A 227 16.96 11.85 36.13
CA GLY A 227 17.45 10.52 35.81
C GLY A 227 17.37 9.59 37.04
N TYR A 228 17.00 8.35 36.79
CA TYR A 228 16.94 7.30 37.81
C TYR A 228 17.72 6.09 37.32
N THR A 229 18.30 5.36 38.31
CA THR A 229 19.01 4.11 38.05
C THR A 229 18.47 3.03 38.99
N PHE A 230 18.09 1.90 38.42
CA PHE A 230 17.57 0.74 39.15
C PHE A 230 18.26 -0.52 38.64
N THR A 231 18.37 -1.51 39.54
CA THR A 231 18.86 -2.85 39.17
C THR A 231 17.77 -3.87 39.35
N LYS A 232 17.73 -4.87 38.48
CA LYS A 232 16.82 -6.00 38.60
C LYS A 232 17.52 -7.27 38.16
N THR A 233 17.38 -8.31 38.97
CA THR A 233 17.93 -9.64 38.69
C THR A 233 16.87 -10.51 38.04
N TYR A 234 17.25 -11.21 36.97
CA TYR A 234 16.45 -12.19 36.25
C TYR A 234 17.12 -13.56 36.38
N GLU A 235 16.36 -14.55 36.78
CA GLU A 235 16.77 -15.95 36.65
C GLU A 235 16.55 -16.38 35.22
N LEU A 236 17.54 -17.03 34.62
CA LEU A 236 17.52 -17.39 33.21
C LEU A 236 17.11 -18.86 33.05
N ASP A 237 16.18 -19.10 32.14
CA ASP A 237 15.79 -20.41 31.71
C ASP A 237 16.02 -20.55 30.21
N GLY A 238 17.10 -21.22 29.82
CA GLY A 238 17.48 -21.44 28.45
C GLY A 238 18.77 -20.77 28.01
N GLU A 239 19.36 -21.32 26.99
CA GLU A 239 20.62 -20.86 26.41
C GLU A 239 20.42 -19.61 25.52
N ASN A 240 19.34 -19.63 24.73
CA ASN A 240 18.98 -18.55 23.82
C ASN A 240 17.50 -18.22 24.00
N PHE A 241 17.18 -16.95 24.18
CA PHE A 241 15.80 -16.50 24.36
C PHE A 241 15.61 -15.05 23.88
N LEU A 242 14.36 -14.70 23.61
CA LEU A 242 13.90 -13.35 23.37
C LEU A 242 12.60 -13.12 24.15
N TRP A 243 12.68 -12.39 25.25
CA TRP A 243 11.51 -12.03 26.07
C TRP A 243 11.06 -10.62 25.69
N THR A 244 9.75 -10.47 25.59
CA THR A 244 9.10 -9.17 25.39
C THR A 244 8.45 -8.77 26.71
N LEU A 245 8.93 -7.70 27.29
CA LEU A 245 8.38 -7.12 28.50
C LEU A 245 7.58 -5.87 28.13
N ASP A 246 6.39 -5.73 28.70
CA ASP A 246 5.67 -4.46 28.59
C ASP A 246 6.48 -3.38 29.31
N LYS A 247 6.84 -2.33 28.61
CA LYS A 247 7.75 -1.30 29.10
C LYS A 247 7.15 -0.54 30.29
N LYS A 248 5.85 -0.25 30.24
CA LYS A 248 5.16 0.44 31.32
C LYS A 248 5.17 -0.40 32.58
N THR A 249 4.81 -1.67 32.48
CA THR A 249 4.84 -2.63 33.60
C THR A 249 6.26 -2.75 34.17
N LEU A 250 7.27 -2.87 33.31
CA LEU A 250 8.67 -2.92 33.73
C LEU A 250 9.07 -1.66 34.53
N LEU A 251 8.70 -0.48 34.05
CA LEU A 251 9.03 0.79 34.71
C LEU A 251 8.29 0.95 36.04
N GLU A 252 7.04 0.50 36.14
CA GLU A 252 6.27 0.45 37.39
C GLU A 252 6.93 -0.48 38.42
N GLU A 253 7.34 -1.68 38.00
CA GLU A 253 8.04 -2.66 38.84
C GLU A 253 9.42 -2.15 39.29
N LEU A 254 10.12 -1.38 38.45
CA LEU A 254 11.38 -0.74 38.81
C LEU A 254 11.19 0.49 39.72
N GLY A 255 9.96 1.00 39.87
CA GLY A 255 9.66 2.14 40.73
C GLY A 255 9.86 3.51 40.10
N PHE A 256 9.79 3.62 38.77
CA PHE A 256 9.83 4.93 38.11
C PHE A 256 8.57 5.73 38.41
N PRO A 257 8.68 7.04 38.77
CA PRO A 257 7.53 7.84 39.19
C PRO A 257 6.49 8.09 38.09
N HIS A 258 6.96 8.23 36.85
CA HIS A 258 6.11 8.52 35.68
C HIS A 258 6.45 7.60 34.51
N PRO A 259 6.01 6.33 34.54
CA PRO A 259 6.35 5.32 33.53
C PRO A 259 6.00 5.77 32.10
N GLU A 260 4.89 6.50 31.95
CA GLU A 260 4.39 6.97 30.65
C GLU A 260 5.28 8.04 29.99
N SER A 261 6.11 8.73 30.78
CA SER A 261 7.01 9.78 30.30
C SER A 261 8.49 9.44 30.45
N THR A 262 8.81 8.16 30.68
CA THR A 262 10.17 7.71 30.92
C THR A 262 10.75 6.97 29.71
N SER A 263 11.93 7.37 29.26
CA SER A 263 12.78 6.50 28.43
C SER A 263 13.66 5.65 29.32
N VAL A 264 13.86 4.39 28.94
CA VAL A 264 14.71 3.46 29.69
C VAL A 264 15.63 2.70 28.75
N TYR A 265 16.85 2.46 29.21
CA TYR A 265 17.85 1.65 28.54
C TYR A 265 18.66 0.85 29.58
N CYS A 266 19.18 -0.29 29.17
CA CYS A 266 20.09 -1.10 29.98
C CYS A 266 21.51 -0.57 29.79
N THR A 267 22.16 -0.21 30.87
CA THR A 267 23.51 0.39 30.84
C THR A 267 24.59 -0.58 31.23
N ASP A 268 24.26 -1.57 32.06
CA ASP A 268 25.24 -2.54 32.56
C ASP A 268 24.55 -3.87 32.84
N VAL A 269 25.30 -4.96 32.71
CA VAL A 269 24.81 -6.32 32.98
C VAL A 269 25.90 -7.10 33.70
N ARG A 270 25.50 -7.81 34.77
CA ARG A 270 26.36 -8.74 35.50
C ARG A 270 25.79 -10.14 35.44
N TYR A 271 26.63 -11.14 35.25
CA TYR A 271 26.25 -12.54 35.09
C TYR A 271 26.70 -13.35 36.27
N PHE A 272 25.82 -14.21 36.76
CA PHE A 272 26.11 -15.08 37.89
C PHE A 272 25.86 -16.55 37.55
N ASP A 273 26.76 -17.43 37.98
CA ASP A 273 26.59 -18.87 37.90
C ASP A 273 25.62 -19.39 38.99
N ARG A 274 25.40 -20.72 39.04
CA ARG A 274 24.51 -21.35 40.03
C ARG A 274 24.97 -21.18 41.46
N ASP A 275 26.28 -21.02 41.67
CA ASP A 275 26.88 -20.86 43.00
C ASP A 275 26.88 -19.39 43.43
N GLY A 276 26.37 -18.47 42.58
CA GLY A 276 26.32 -17.04 42.84
C GLY A 276 27.64 -16.31 42.56
N ASN A 277 28.61 -16.94 41.92
CA ASN A 277 29.84 -16.28 41.53
C ASN A 277 29.62 -15.39 40.31
N ASP A 278 30.22 -14.19 40.32
CA ASP A 278 30.24 -13.27 39.16
C ASP A 278 31.16 -13.83 38.05
N ILE A 279 30.56 -14.12 36.90
CA ILE A 279 31.24 -14.67 35.73
C ILE A 279 31.22 -13.71 34.53
N THR A 280 30.87 -12.44 34.76
CA THR A 280 30.73 -11.42 33.72
C THR A 280 31.95 -11.29 32.82
N GLU A 281 33.14 -11.28 33.42
CA GLU A 281 34.40 -11.16 32.67
C GLU A 281 34.68 -12.32 31.71
N ARG A 282 34.05 -13.46 31.86
CA ARG A 282 34.19 -14.58 30.91
C ARG A 282 33.54 -14.31 29.56
N TYR A 283 32.60 -13.39 29.53
CA TYR A 283 31.84 -13.01 28.36
C TYR A 283 32.28 -11.69 27.77
N ARG A 284 33.24 -10.97 28.40
CA ARG A 284 33.63 -9.64 28.00
C ARG A 284 34.85 -9.67 27.09
N ASP A 285 34.78 -8.92 25.99
CA ASP A 285 35.91 -8.62 25.11
C ASP A 285 36.14 -7.11 25.10
N GLU A 286 37.15 -6.65 25.83
CA GLU A 286 37.51 -5.23 25.95
C GLU A 286 38.11 -4.63 24.67
N SER A 287 38.46 -5.46 23.68
CA SER A 287 38.98 -4.99 22.39
C SER A 287 37.89 -4.36 21.53
N VAL A 288 36.63 -4.67 21.79
CA VAL A 288 35.47 -4.19 21.02
C VAL A 288 34.81 -3.01 21.70
N GLN A 289 34.69 -1.90 20.97
CA GLN A 289 33.94 -0.75 21.45
C GLN A 289 32.48 -0.87 21.12
N GLN A 290 31.63 -0.90 22.13
CA GLN A 290 30.18 -0.97 21.97
C GLN A 290 29.61 0.28 21.27
N SER A 291 28.84 0.08 20.23
CA SER A 291 28.06 1.13 19.56
C SER A 291 26.80 0.56 18.96
N TRP A 292 25.80 1.40 18.76
CA TRP A 292 24.52 0.98 18.19
C TRP A 292 24.13 1.82 16.99
N ALA A 293 23.66 1.17 15.95
CA ALA A 293 23.07 1.77 14.78
C ALA A 293 21.62 1.35 14.63
N ALA A 294 20.82 2.22 14.08
CA ALA A 294 19.43 1.91 13.71
C ALA A 294 19.25 2.06 12.20
N GLY A 295 18.81 1.01 11.55
CA GLY A 295 18.52 1.00 10.12
C GLY A 295 17.01 1.21 9.85
N LYS A 296 16.69 1.92 8.76
CA LYS A 296 15.32 2.17 8.33
C LYS A 296 15.00 1.34 7.09
N GLY A 297 13.92 0.55 7.15
CA GLY A 297 13.37 -0.17 6.00
C GLY A 297 12.13 0.47 5.36
N THR A 298 11.75 1.70 5.74
CA THR A 298 10.40 2.24 5.45
C THR A 298 10.22 2.99 4.14
N ALA A 299 11.30 3.37 3.43
CA ALA A 299 11.18 4.10 2.16
C ALA A 299 10.57 3.25 1.04
N GLU A 300 10.84 1.95 1.05
CA GLU A 300 10.46 1.02 -0.02
C GLU A 300 8.95 0.74 -0.07
N LEU A 301 8.26 0.70 1.08
CA LEU A 301 6.81 0.50 1.10
C LEU A 301 6.03 1.59 0.39
N PHE A 302 6.42 2.84 0.54
CA PHE A 302 5.76 3.93 -0.17
C PHE A 302 5.89 3.74 -1.68
N LEU A 303 7.07 3.37 -2.15
CA LEU A 303 7.32 3.06 -3.56
C LEU A 303 6.49 1.86 -4.04
N LEU A 304 6.39 0.79 -3.25
CA LEU A 304 5.53 -0.35 -3.57
C LEU A 304 4.08 0.10 -3.82
N TYR A 305 3.49 0.87 -2.90
CA TYR A 305 2.12 1.35 -3.05
C TYR A 305 1.96 2.29 -4.25
N VAL A 306 2.96 3.13 -4.54
CA VAL A 306 2.97 3.98 -5.73
C VAL A 306 2.98 3.14 -7.01
N TYR A 307 3.85 2.13 -7.11
CA TYR A 307 3.89 1.23 -8.26
C TYR A 307 2.59 0.44 -8.42
N MET A 308 2.02 -0.08 -7.32
CA MET A 308 0.72 -0.76 -7.35
C MET A 308 -0.40 0.18 -7.82
N ALA A 309 -0.42 1.43 -7.38
CA ALA A 309 -1.39 2.44 -7.83
C ALA A 309 -1.24 2.75 -9.34
N ILE A 310 0.00 2.86 -9.84
CA ILE A 310 0.27 3.05 -11.28
C ILE A 310 -0.23 1.85 -12.09
N VAL A 311 0.08 0.62 -11.67
CA VAL A 311 -0.37 -0.60 -12.35
C VAL A 311 -1.90 -0.71 -12.34
N ALA A 312 -2.54 -0.41 -11.21
CA ALA A 312 -3.99 -0.38 -11.10
C ALA A 312 -4.61 0.69 -12.02
N GLY A 313 -4.04 1.89 -12.03
CA GLY A 313 -4.48 2.98 -12.91
C GLY A 313 -4.39 2.63 -14.39
N LEU A 314 -3.27 2.06 -14.82
CA LEU A 314 -3.11 1.55 -16.18
C LEU A 314 -4.12 0.44 -16.49
N GLY A 315 -4.33 -0.50 -15.56
CA GLY A 315 -5.33 -1.55 -15.71
C GLY A 315 -6.73 -0.98 -15.93
N VAL A 316 -7.14 0.03 -15.16
CA VAL A 316 -8.43 0.72 -15.31
C VAL A 316 -8.54 1.42 -16.67
N ILE A 317 -7.47 2.10 -17.11
CA ILE A 317 -7.44 2.78 -18.41
C ILE A 317 -7.65 1.77 -19.55
N PHE A 318 -6.94 0.63 -19.54
CA PHE A 318 -7.08 -0.41 -20.55
C PHE A 318 -8.47 -1.04 -20.54
N VAL A 319 -9.00 -1.36 -19.38
CA VAL A 319 -10.36 -1.90 -19.23
C VAL A 319 -11.39 -0.91 -19.78
N ARG A 320 -11.28 0.36 -19.46
CA ARG A 320 -12.17 1.41 -20.00
C ARG A 320 -12.04 1.55 -21.52
N TYR A 321 -10.83 1.52 -22.05
CA TYR A 321 -10.59 1.59 -23.50
C TYR A 321 -11.32 0.48 -24.26
N TYR A 322 -11.33 -0.74 -23.73
CA TYR A 322 -12.02 -1.85 -24.38
C TYR A 322 -13.54 -1.88 -24.14
N LEU A 323 -14.02 -1.37 -23.02
CA LEU A 323 -15.45 -1.40 -22.66
C LEU A 323 -16.23 -0.21 -23.18
N LEU A 324 -15.63 1.00 -23.20
CA LEU A 324 -16.33 2.18 -23.69
C LEU A 324 -16.37 2.16 -25.23
N PRO A 325 -17.55 2.39 -25.84
CA PRO A 325 -17.63 2.62 -27.27
C PRO A 325 -16.91 3.92 -27.62
N ASP A 326 -16.16 3.92 -28.74
CA ASP A 326 -15.60 5.14 -29.30
C ASP A 326 -16.74 6.14 -29.48
N LYS A 327 -16.65 7.33 -28.88
CA LYS A 327 -17.56 8.42 -29.22
C LYS A 327 -17.42 8.65 -30.71
N PRO A 328 -18.54 8.69 -31.51
CA PRO A 328 -18.44 9.07 -32.91
C PRO A 328 -17.68 10.39 -32.97
N ALA A 329 -16.62 10.44 -33.77
CA ALA A 329 -15.87 11.66 -34.01
C ALA A 329 -16.91 12.71 -34.42
N GLY A 330 -17.07 13.74 -33.59
CA GLY A 330 -18.03 14.79 -33.85
C GLY A 330 -17.82 15.31 -35.24
N GLY A 331 -18.89 15.27 -36.06
CA GLY A 331 -18.85 15.75 -37.42
C GLY A 331 -18.24 17.15 -37.43
N GLN A 332 -17.16 17.30 -38.15
CA GLN A 332 -16.63 18.60 -38.52
C GLN A 332 -17.77 19.35 -39.24
N ARG A 333 -18.36 20.29 -38.52
CA ARG A 333 -19.23 21.30 -39.09
C ARG A 333 -18.32 22.11 -40.00
N THR A 334 -18.32 21.78 -41.29
CA THR A 334 -17.73 22.65 -42.33
C THR A 334 -18.52 23.94 -42.32
N GLU A 335 -17.99 24.95 -41.63
CA GLU A 335 -18.35 26.32 -41.89
C GLU A 335 -17.92 26.61 -43.35
N ARG A 336 -18.90 26.62 -44.25
CA ARG A 336 -18.76 27.25 -45.54
C ARG A 336 -18.70 28.74 -45.29
N GLU A 337 -17.51 29.32 -45.36
CA GLU A 337 -17.30 30.72 -45.62
C GLU A 337 -17.99 31.06 -46.95
N THR A 338 -19.07 31.81 -46.83
CA THR A 338 -19.67 32.50 -47.99
C THR A 338 -18.86 33.78 -48.20
N GLU A 339 -17.83 33.69 -49.05
CA GLU A 339 -17.27 34.88 -49.68
C GLU A 339 -18.36 35.53 -50.53
N GLY A 340 -18.85 36.67 -50.08
CA GLY A 340 -19.67 37.57 -50.90
C GLY A 340 -18.81 38.36 -51.89
N PRO A 341 -19.31 38.64 -53.07
CA PRO A 341 -18.52 39.36 -54.06
C PRO A 341 -18.41 40.85 -53.69
N GLU A 342 -17.17 41.33 -53.63
CA GLU A 342 -16.87 42.77 -53.68
C GLU A 342 -17.46 43.41 -54.98
N ARG A 343 -18.27 44.44 -54.80
CA ARG A 343 -18.65 45.36 -55.82
C ARG A 343 -17.77 46.60 -55.73
N GLU A 344 -16.92 46.76 -56.78
CA GLU A 344 -16.31 48.05 -57.12
C GLU A 344 -17.41 49.07 -57.44
N ALA A 345 -17.30 50.27 -56.92
CA ALA A 345 -17.57 51.59 -57.49
C ALA A 345 -17.05 52.68 -56.55
#